data_b968d8b99e138c62cff2a17837a97301
#
_entry.id   b968d8b99e138c62cff2a17837a97301
#
_cell.length_a   1.000
_cell.length_b   1.000
_cell.length_c   1.000
_cell.angle_alpha   90.00
_cell.angle_beta   90.00
_cell.angle_gamma   90.00
#
_symmetry.space_group_name_H-M   'P 1'
#
loop_
_entity.id
_entity.type
_entity.pdbx_description
1 polymer ?
#
loop_
_entity_poly.entity_id
_entity_poly.type
_entity_poly.pdbx_seq_one_letter_code
_entity_poly.pdbx_strand_id
1 'polypeptide(L)'
;MGWWEANLATECYTCSEYISEILNLDETGTISFEDFNKRILNEEQGPTTVRSFDVQSMSEVVYLLKNQKGSVWMRSKICFREVDDKGNTIVYGIAEMQDGPDTAIACQALQRSERLLHNIYKNLPVGIELYNKEGVLVDLNDKELDLFHVDSKEELLGINIFENPVFPEEMKERLRNNEDADFTFRYDFSKLGEYYSNNKAEGTIDLVTKVTTLYDENHNPVNYLLVYADKTETTVAYNKIQEFEEFFELI
;
A
#
# COMPACT_ATOMS: atom_id res chain seq x y z
N MET A 1 -0.85 -16.50 23.21
CA MET A 1 -1.70 -15.80 22.21
C MET A 1 -3.16 -16.05 22.55
N GLY A 2 -3.97 -15.02 22.55
CA GLY A 2 -5.41 -15.09 22.78
C GLY A 2 -6.18 -14.35 21.69
N TRP A 3 -7.49 -14.59 21.64
CA TRP A 3 -8.39 -13.87 20.72
C TRP A 3 -9.19 -12.80 21.49
N TRP A 4 -9.65 -11.81 20.75
CA TRP A 4 -10.60 -10.79 21.21
C TRP A 4 -11.65 -10.50 20.14
N GLU A 5 -12.83 -10.11 20.60
CA GLU A 5 -13.95 -9.66 19.80
C GLU A 5 -14.34 -8.26 20.25
N ALA A 6 -14.52 -7.34 19.32
CA ALA A 6 -14.99 -5.98 19.60
C ALA A 6 -16.36 -5.76 18.96
N ASN A 7 -17.38 -5.55 19.78
CA ASN A 7 -18.71 -5.20 19.31
C ASN A 7 -18.87 -3.67 19.28
N LEU A 8 -18.98 -3.10 18.07
CA LEU A 8 -19.03 -1.65 17.89
C LEU A 8 -20.33 -1.01 18.36
N ALA A 9 -21.41 -1.78 18.51
CA ALA A 9 -22.70 -1.27 18.98
C ALA A 9 -22.77 -1.17 20.50
N THR A 10 -22.15 -2.14 21.22
CA THR A 10 -22.09 -2.14 22.69
C THR A 10 -20.83 -1.47 23.23
N GLU A 11 -19.89 -1.13 22.37
CA GLU A 11 -18.57 -0.55 22.71
C GLU A 11 -17.78 -1.39 23.75
N CYS A 12 -17.84 -2.71 23.61
CA CYS A 12 -17.18 -3.66 24.49
C CYS A 12 -16.29 -4.64 23.72
N TYR A 13 -15.21 -5.04 24.39
CA TYR A 13 -14.42 -6.21 24.01
C TYR A 13 -14.85 -7.42 24.81
N THR A 14 -14.91 -8.59 24.16
CA THR A 14 -14.94 -9.91 24.78
C THR A 14 -13.62 -10.59 24.47
N CYS A 15 -12.98 -11.16 25.49
CA CYS A 15 -11.62 -11.67 25.41
C CYS A 15 -11.55 -13.14 25.81
N SER A 16 -10.62 -13.88 25.18
CA SER A 16 -10.26 -15.21 25.63
C SER A 16 -9.69 -15.22 27.06
N GLU A 17 -9.71 -16.36 27.71
CA GLU A 17 -9.15 -16.55 29.06
C GLU A 17 -7.72 -16.00 29.18
N TYR A 18 -6.85 -16.28 28.21
CA TYR A 18 -5.48 -15.76 28.15
C TYR A 18 -5.41 -14.22 28.23
N ILE A 19 -6.23 -13.51 27.47
CA ILE A 19 -6.26 -12.04 27.50
C ILE A 19 -6.95 -11.55 28.77
N SER A 20 -8.01 -12.23 29.22
CA SER A 20 -8.73 -11.91 30.43
C SER A 20 -7.83 -12.00 31.68
N GLU A 21 -6.94 -12.99 31.73
CA GLU A 21 -5.93 -13.11 32.79
C GLU A 21 -4.93 -11.95 32.79
N ILE A 22 -4.42 -11.57 31.60
CA ILE A 22 -3.49 -10.44 31.43
C ILE A 22 -4.14 -9.14 31.88
N LEU A 23 -5.40 -8.93 31.50
CA LEU A 23 -6.18 -7.74 31.83
C LEU A 23 -6.83 -7.81 33.23
N ASN A 24 -6.78 -8.95 33.86
CA ASN A 24 -7.49 -9.24 35.11
C ASN A 24 -8.98 -8.84 35.02
N LEU A 25 -9.66 -9.42 34.04
CA LEU A 25 -11.09 -9.29 33.86
C LEU A 25 -11.82 -10.32 34.74
N ASP A 26 -13.12 -10.11 34.92
CA ASP A 26 -13.99 -11.07 35.60
C ASP A 26 -14.27 -12.31 34.72
N GLU A 27 -15.10 -13.22 35.23
CA GLU A 27 -15.47 -14.47 34.53
C GLU A 27 -16.16 -14.23 33.17
N THR A 28 -16.69 -13.03 32.92
CA THR A 28 -17.32 -12.68 31.65
C THR A 28 -16.32 -12.42 30.54
N GLY A 29 -15.07 -12.11 30.90
CA GLY A 29 -14.00 -11.78 29.97
C GLY A 29 -14.29 -10.51 29.16
N THR A 30 -15.14 -9.62 29.68
CA THR A 30 -15.62 -8.44 28.96
C THR A 30 -15.04 -7.15 29.53
N ILE A 31 -14.70 -6.17 28.68
CA ILE A 31 -14.23 -4.84 29.07
C ILE A 31 -14.77 -3.79 28.10
N SER A 32 -15.19 -2.62 28.61
CA SER A 32 -15.59 -1.50 27.75
C SER A 32 -14.40 -0.91 26.97
N PHE A 33 -14.65 -0.30 25.80
CA PHE A 33 -13.61 0.41 25.05
C PHE A 33 -12.98 1.53 25.88
N GLU A 34 -13.78 2.23 26.67
CA GLU A 34 -13.32 3.32 27.54
C GLU A 34 -12.35 2.80 28.61
N ASP A 35 -12.70 1.72 29.32
CA ASP A 35 -11.87 1.18 30.39
C ASP A 35 -10.63 0.47 29.85
N PHE A 36 -10.70 -0.13 28.67
CA PHE A 36 -9.54 -0.65 27.98
C PHE A 36 -8.57 0.47 27.59
N ASN A 37 -9.08 1.56 26.98
CA ASN A 37 -8.25 2.69 26.57
C ASN A 37 -7.57 3.38 27.77
N LYS A 38 -8.21 3.49 28.93
CA LYS A 38 -7.59 4.01 30.17
C LYS A 38 -6.39 3.19 30.64
N ARG A 39 -6.26 1.95 30.21
CA ARG A 39 -5.14 1.08 30.55
C ARG A 39 -3.96 1.20 29.60
N ILE A 40 -4.12 1.85 28.45
CA ILE A 40 -3.05 2.09 27.49
C ILE A 40 -2.16 3.20 28.00
N LEU A 41 -0.86 2.94 28.13
CA LEU A 41 0.12 3.88 28.69
C LEU A 41 0.83 4.72 27.60
N ASN A 42 0.78 4.29 26.35
CA ASN A 42 1.39 5.01 25.20
C ASN A 42 0.28 5.45 24.25
N GLU A 43 -0.40 6.54 24.57
CA GLU A 43 -1.58 7.07 23.87
C GLU A 43 -1.38 7.31 22.36
N GLU A 44 -0.16 7.62 21.93
CA GLU A 44 0.15 7.83 20.49
C GLU A 44 0.04 6.54 19.66
N GLN A 45 -0.08 5.37 20.30
CA GLN A 45 0.07 4.07 19.64
C GLN A 45 -1.00 3.04 20.04
N GLY A 46 -1.89 3.41 20.93
CA GLY A 46 -3.04 2.57 21.28
C GLY A 46 -3.96 2.39 20.07
N PRO A 47 -4.79 1.32 20.06
CA PRO A 47 -5.83 1.15 19.05
C PRO A 47 -6.84 2.29 19.21
N THR A 48 -6.53 3.44 18.61
CA THR A 48 -7.22 4.71 18.78
C THR A 48 -8.69 4.67 18.41
N THR A 49 -9.15 3.63 17.77
CA THR A 49 -10.55 3.22 17.66
C THR A 49 -10.66 2.07 16.68
N VAL A 50 -11.17 0.95 17.10
CA VAL A 50 -11.61 -0.16 16.24
C VAL A 50 -12.55 0.33 15.12
N ARG A 51 -13.11 1.54 15.25
CA ARG A 51 -13.99 2.20 14.27
C ARG A 51 -13.27 2.71 13.03
N SER A 52 -12.01 3.08 13.13
CA SER A 52 -11.24 3.67 12.02
C SER A 52 -10.35 2.66 11.28
N PHE A 53 -10.38 1.39 11.64
CA PHE A 53 -9.60 0.38 10.97
C PHE A 53 -10.25 -0.05 9.66
N ASP A 54 -9.61 0.30 8.56
CA ASP A 54 -9.89 -0.27 7.26
C ASP A 54 -9.42 -1.74 7.26
N VAL A 55 -10.35 -2.66 6.99
CA VAL A 55 -10.10 -4.12 6.99
C VAL A 55 -9.12 -4.53 5.88
N GLN A 56 -8.88 -3.66 4.90
CA GLN A 56 -7.92 -3.92 3.82
C GLN A 56 -6.45 -3.81 4.26
N SER A 57 -6.15 -3.09 5.33
CA SER A 57 -4.85 -3.17 5.97
C SER A 57 -4.96 -4.08 7.19
N MET A 58 -4.42 -5.28 7.16
CA MET A 58 -4.24 -6.15 8.34
C MET A 58 -3.39 -5.41 9.38
N SER A 59 -4.00 -4.49 10.13
CA SER A 59 -3.27 -3.62 11.03
C SER A 59 -2.92 -4.36 12.29
N GLU A 60 -1.63 -4.50 12.49
CA GLU A 60 -1.01 -4.97 13.71
C GLU A 60 -0.61 -3.75 14.54
N VAL A 61 -0.89 -3.79 15.84
CA VAL A 61 -0.60 -2.70 16.78
C VAL A 61 0.13 -3.26 17.99
N VAL A 62 1.22 -2.59 18.37
CA VAL A 62 1.94 -2.88 19.62
C VAL A 62 1.72 -1.73 20.58
N TYR A 63 1.30 -2.03 21.80
CA TYR A 63 1.00 -1.04 22.82
C TYR A 63 1.40 -1.51 24.23
N LEU A 64 1.71 -0.55 25.09
CA LEU A 64 2.01 -0.79 26.49
C LEU A 64 0.72 -0.67 27.30
N LEU A 65 0.38 -1.72 28.02
CA LEU A 65 -0.85 -1.84 28.74
C LEU A 65 -0.58 -1.98 30.24
N LYS A 66 -1.30 -1.19 31.05
CA LYS A 66 -1.26 -1.28 32.51
C LYS A 66 -2.12 -2.44 32.97
N ASN A 67 -1.54 -3.33 33.79
CA ASN A 67 -2.26 -4.38 34.54
C ASN A 67 -1.99 -4.29 36.00
N GLN A 68 -2.58 -5.20 36.81
CA GLN A 68 -2.40 -5.19 38.26
C GLN A 68 -0.97 -5.48 38.72
N LYS A 69 -0.17 -6.16 37.90
CA LYS A 69 1.21 -6.54 38.22
C LYS A 69 2.25 -5.52 37.71
N GLY A 70 1.79 -4.46 37.03
CA GLY A 70 2.65 -3.44 36.46
C GLY A 70 2.20 -3.04 35.05
N SER A 71 3.10 -3.16 34.06
CA SER A 71 2.81 -2.93 32.68
C SER A 71 3.30 -4.08 31.82
N VAL A 72 2.62 -4.34 30.72
CA VAL A 72 2.92 -5.41 29.77
C VAL A 72 2.82 -4.89 28.35
N TRP A 73 3.80 -5.27 27.52
CA TRP A 73 3.70 -5.01 26.09
C TRP A 73 2.79 -6.04 25.43
N MET A 74 1.85 -5.54 24.65
CA MET A 74 0.89 -6.36 23.91
C MET A 74 1.03 -6.09 22.42
N ARG A 75 1.01 -7.13 21.61
CA ARG A 75 0.86 -7.08 20.15
C ARG A 75 -0.52 -7.58 19.79
N SER A 76 -1.28 -6.79 19.07
CA SER A 76 -2.65 -7.13 18.66
C SER A 76 -2.80 -6.97 17.15
N LYS A 77 -3.51 -7.92 16.52
CA LYS A 77 -3.78 -7.93 15.09
C LYS A 77 -5.26 -8.16 14.85
N ILE A 78 -5.85 -7.34 13.95
CA ILE A 78 -7.20 -7.56 13.45
C ILE A 78 -7.16 -8.68 12.41
N CYS A 79 -8.07 -9.65 12.52
CA CYS A 79 -8.15 -10.80 11.62
C CYS A 79 -9.28 -10.64 10.61
N PHE A 80 -10.48 -10.28 11.05
CA PHE A 80 -11.64 -10.10 10.17
C PHE A 80 -12.73 -9.26 10.83
N ARG A 81 -13.72 -8.88 10.05
CA ARG A 81 -14.89 -8.10 10.46
C ARG A 81 -16.14 -8.71 9.85
N GLU A 82 -17.21 -8.76 10.62
CA GLU A 82 -18.52 -9.21 10.14
C GLU A 82 -19.64 -8.32 10.67
N VAL A 83 -20.83 -8.50 10.11
CA VAL A 83 -22.06 -7.87 10.61
C VAL A 83 -22.98 -8.99 11.06
N ASP A 84 -23.43 -8.92 12.32
CA ASP A 84 -24.34 -9.91 12.89
C ASP A 84 -25.77 -9.79 12.33
N ASP A 85 -26.62 -10.75 12.66
CA ASP A 85 -28.04 -10.77 12.21
C ASP A 85 -28.85 -9.56 12.71
N LYS A 86 -28.34 -8.78 13.66
CA LYS A 86 -28.96 -7.56 14.19
C LYS A 86 -28.42 -6.29 13.53
N GLY A 87 -27.48 -6.41 12.59
CA GLY A 87 -26.83 -5.29 11.92
C GLY A 87 -25.66 -4.67 12.71
N ASN A 88 -25.22 -5.29 13.80
CA ASN A 88 -24.06 -4.80 14.56
C ASN A 88 -22.77 -5.24 13.89
N THR A 89 -21.79 -4.34 13.84
CA THR A 89 -20.46 -4.68 13.37
C THR A 89 -19.62 -5.27 14.49
N ILE A 90 -19.06 -6.44 14.22
CA ILE A 90 -18.16 -7.16 15.11
C ILE A 90 -16.80 -7.29 14.44
N VAL A 91 -15.74 -6.98 15.20
CA VAL A 91 -14.34 -7.09 14.74
C VAL A 91 -13.63 -8.11 15.58
N TYR A 92 -12.93 -9.04 14.94
CA TYR A 92 -12.20 -10.12 15.58
C TYR A 92 -10.69 -9.91 15.41
N GLY A 93 -9.97 -10.22 16.47
CA GLY A 93 -8.53 -10.15 16.43
C GLY A 93 -7.85 -11.12 17.40
N ILE A 94 -6.55 -11.14 17.32
CA ILE A 94 -5.67 -11.89 18.20
C ILE A 94 -4.72 -10.95 18.91
N ALA A 95 -4.31 -11.32 20.14
CA ALA A 95 -3.29 -10.57 20.87
C ALA A 95 -2.37 -11.52 21.65
N GLU A 96 -1.13 -11.07 21.84
CA GLU A 96 -0.13 -11.80 22.62
C GLU A 96 0.78 -10.85 23.40
N MET A 97 1.34 -11.34 24.51
CA MET A 97 2.40 -10.63 25.22
C MET A 97 3.71 -10.67 24.43
N GLN A 98 4.44 -9.56 24.50
CA GLN A 98 5.78 -9.42 23.94
C GLN A 98 6.83 -9.43 25.06
N ASP A 99 7.95 -10.11 24.80
CA ASP A 99 9.06 -10.20 25.74
C ASP A 99 9.93 -8.92 25.69
N GLY A 100 9.50 -7.89 26.43
CA GLY A 100 10.30 -6.71 26.75
C GLY A 100 10.17 -5.53 25.76
N PRO A 101 10.69 -4.35 26.18
CA PRO A 101 10.55 -3.10 25.43
C PRO A 101 11.33 -3.09 24.09
N ASP A 102 12.46 -3.76 24.01
CA ASP A 102 13.31 -3.71 22.80
C ASP A 102 12.61 -4.36 21.59
N THR A 103 11.95 -5.49 21.80
CA THR A 103 11.20 -6.17 20.73
C THR A 103 9.97 -5.36 20.29
N ALA A 104 9.28 -4.75 21.25
CA ALA A 104 8.13 -3.90 20.98
C ALA A 104 8.53 -2.63 20.22
N ILE A 105 9.62 -1.97 20.62
CA ILE A 105 10.15 -0.77 19.97
C ILE A 105 10.60 -1.10 18.54
N ALA A 106 11.29 -2.22 18.34
CA ALA A 106 11.71 -2.65 17.01
C ALA A 106 10.50 -2.95 16.11
N CYS A 107 9.48 -3.63 16.62
CA CYS A 107 8.25 -3.91 15.89
C CYS A 107 7.50 -2.62 15.51
N GLN A 108 7.39 -1.67 16.42
CA GLN A 108 6.78 -0.35 16.13
C GLN A 108 7.56 0.46 15.11
N ALA A 109 8.89 0.46 15.21
CA ALA A 109 9.74 1.15 14.24
C ALA A 109 9.56 0.56 12.84
N LEU A 110 9.47 -0.76 12.73
CA LEU A 110 9.20 -1.45 11.48
C LEU A 110 7.82 -1.08 10.91
N GLN A 111 6.77 -1.17 11.72
CA GLN A 111 5.41 -0.80 11.30
C GLN A 111 5.30 0.66 10.87
N ARG A 112 5.96 1.58 11.59
CA ARG A 112 6.00 2.99 11.22
C ARG A 112 6.69 3.19 9.88
N SER A 113 7.80 2.48 9.66
CA SER A 113 8.54 2.51 8.39
C SER A 113 7.68 1.96 7.24
N GLU A 114 7.03 0.81 7.44
CA GLU A 114 6.13 0.22 6.44
C GLU A 114 4.97 1.15 6.07
N ARG A 115 4.30 1.76 7.07
CA ARG A 115 3.23 2.73 6.83
C ARG A 115 3.72 3.96 6.09
N LEU A 116 4.91 4.46 6.44
CA LEU A 116 5.50 5.61 5.76
C LEU A 116 5.81 5.27 4.31
N LEU A 117 6.43 4.13 4.05
CA LEU A 117 6.73 3.67 2.69
C LEU A 117 5.45 3.46 1.88
N HIS A 118 4.43 2.85 2.47
CA HIS A 118 3.14 2.67 1.82
C HIS A 118 2.48 4.02 1.48
N ASN A 119 2.49 4.98 2.41
CA ASN A 119 1.94 6.31 2.17
C ASN A 119 2.72 7.07 1.09
N ILE A 120 4.05 6.97 1.08
CA ILE A 120 4.88 7.55 0.02
C ILE A 120 4.50 6.92 -1.32
N TYR A 121 4.53 5.60 -1.41
CA TYR A 121 4.19 4.85 -2.62
C TYR A 121 2.82 5.24 -3.20
N LYS A 122 1.81 5.34 -2.33
CA LYS A 122 0.45 5.68 -2.72
C LYS A 122 0.28 7.13 -3.18
N ASN A 123 1.00 8.08 -2.55
CA ASN A 123 0.79 9.52 -2.76
C ASN A 123 1.84 10.17 -3.66
N LEU A 124 2.79 9.41 -4.21
CA LEU A 124 3.75 9.96 -5.17
C LEU A 124 3.02 10.47 -6.43
N PRO A 125 3.41 11.66 -6.96
CA PRO A 125 2.80 12.22 -8.17
C PRO A 125 3.28 11.57 -9.46
N VAL A 126 3.80 10.35 -9.38
CA VAL A 126 4.32 9.54 -10.48
C VAL A 126 3.69 8.16 -10.45
N GLY A 127 3.43 7.60 -11.62
CA GLY A 127 3.00 6.21 -11.75
C GLY A 127 4.15 5.27 -11.39
N ILE A 128 3.85 4.18 -10.70
CA ILE A 128 4.84 3.16 -10.32
C ILE A 128 4.25 1.79 -10.64
N GLU A 129 5.02 1.00 -11.37
CA GLU A 129 4.72 -0.39 -11.66
C GLU A 129 5.86 -1.29 -11.18
N LEU A 130 5.49 -2.43 -10.60
CA LEU A 130 6.41 -3.48 -10.19
C LEU A 130 6.13 -4.74 -11.00
N TYR A 131 7.13 -5.21 -11.70
CA TYR A 131 7.09 -6.45 -12.48
C TYR A 131 7.97 -7.51 -11.85
N ASN A 132 7.58 -8.77 -11.95
CA ASN A 132 8.49 -9.87 -11.59
C ASN A 132 9.57 -10.05 -12.69
N LYS A 133 10.52 -10.93 -12.46
CA LYS A 133 11.63 -11.19 -13.40
C LYS A 133 11.20 -11.76 -14.75
N GLU A 134 10.00 -12.34 -14.84
CA GLU A 134 9.37 -12.80 -16.09
C GLU A 134 8.67 -11.65 -16.84
N GLY A 135 8.66 -10.44 -16.29
CA GLY A 135 8.01 -9.28 -16.88
C GLY A 135 6.51 -9.20 -16.64
N VAL A 136 5.98 -9.96 -15.68
CA VAL A 136 4.56 -9.94 -15.31
C VAL A 136 4.33 -8.89 -14.24
N LEU A 137 3.34 -8.01 -14.43
CA LEU A 137 2.95 -6.96 -13.49
C LEU A 137 2.40 -7.57 -12.20
N VAL A 138 3.01 -7.25 -11.06
CA VAL A 138 2.65 -7.78 -9.74
C VAL A 138 2.09 -6.72 -8.79
N ASP A 139 2.44 -5.45 -8.98
CA ASP A 139 1.86 -4.33 -8.23
C ASP A 139 1.99 -3.01 -8.98
N LEU A 140 1.13 -2.04 -8.64
CA LEU A 140 1.15 -0.66 -9.13
C LEU A 140 0.52 0.28 -8.11
N ASN A 141 0.87 1.58 -8.14
CA ASN A 141 0.28 2.57 -7.26
C ASN A 141 -0.98 3.21 -7.87
N ASP A 142 -1.75 3.94 -7.02
CA ASP A 142 -3.00 4.57 -7.46
C ASP A 142 -2.77 5.61 -8.57
N LYS A 143 -1.60 6.28 -8.59
CA LYS A 143 -1.27 7.26 -9.62
C LYS A 143 -1.12 6.65 -11.00
N GLU A 144 -0.71 5.39 -11.08
CA GLU A 144 -0.64 4.64 -12.34
C GLU A 144 -2.05 4.42 -12.92
N LEU A 145 -3.04 4.11 -12.08
CA LEU A 145 -4.44 3.97 -12.51
C LEU A 145 -4.96 5.26 -13.13
N ASP A 146 -4.68 6.41 -12.49
CA ASP A 146 -5.04 7.73 -13.00
C ASP A 146 -4.39 8.00 -14.36
N LEU A 147 -3.09 7.70 -14.48
CA LEU A 147 -2.27 7.99 -15.66
C LEU A 147 -2.74 7.21 -16.89
N PHE A 148 -3.08 5.95 -16.70
CA PHE A 148 -3.52 5.06 -17.77
C PHE A 148 -5.05 4.93 -17.87
N HIS A 149 -5.81 5.71 -17.09
CA HIS A 149 -7.27 5.75 -17.08
C HIS A 149 -7.93 4.37 -16.86
N VAL A 150 -7.41 3.62 -15.91
CA VAL A 150 -7.89 2.28 -15.53
C VAL A 150 -8.63 2.35 -14.21
N ASP A 151 -9.76 1.67 -14.13
CA ASP A 151 -10.66 1.76 -12.98
C ASP A 151 -10.15 0.95 -11.77
N SER A 152 -9.40 -0.13 -11.98
CA SER A 152 -8.88 -0.98 -10.89
C SER A 152 -7.55 -1.66 -11.21
N LYS A 153 -6.79 -2.02 -10.17
CA LYS A 153 -5.52 -2.73 -10.29
C LYS A 153 -5.68 -4.11 -10.94
N GLU A 154 -6.78 -4.78 -10.63
CA GLU A 154 -7.08 -6.15 -11.07
C GLU A 154 -7.14 -6.26 -12.59
N GLU A 155 -7.43 -5.15 -13.28
CA GLU A 155 -7.48 -5.10 -14.74
C GLU A 155 -6.08 -5.14 -15.37
N LEU A 156 -5.06 -4.68 -14.64
CA LEU A 156 -3.67 -4.62 -15.11
C LEU A 156 -2.79 -5.72 -14.54
N LEU A 157 -3.08 -6.21 -13.33
CA LEU A 157 -2.28 -7.27 -12.72
C LEU A 157 -2.22 -8.51 -13.62
N GLY A 158 -1.02 -9.04 -13.80
CA GLY A 158 -0.78 -10.23 -14.62
C GLY A 158 -0.44 -9.96 -16.08
N ILE A 159 -0.53 -8.70 -16.57
CA ILE A 159 -0.07 -8.37 -17.93
C ILE A 159 1.46 -8.49 -18.03
N ASN A 160 1.96 -8.78 -19.23
CA ASN A 160 3.39 -8.92 -19.47
C ASN A 160 3.95 -7.70 -20.20
N ILE A 161 4.94 -7.02 -19.60
CA ILE A 161 5.57 -5.83 -20.17
C ILE A 161 6.20 -6.08 -21.56
N PHE A 162 6.73 -7.27 -21.78
CA PHE A 162 7.37 -7.63 -23.04
C PHE A 162 6.36 -7.76 -24.20
N GLU A 163 5.08 -7.94 -23.89
CA GLU A 163 3.98 -8.01 -24.86
C GLU A 163 3.33 -6.66 -25.12
N ASN A 164 3.65 -5.61 -24.34
CA ASN A 164 3.08 -4.29 -24.54
C ASN A 164 3.50 -3.71 -25.89
N PRO A 165 2.56 -3.43 -26.80
CA PRO A 165 2.88 -3.01 -28.19
C PRO A 165 3.37 -1.55 -28.27
N VAL A 166 3.19 -0.75 -27.23
CA VAL A 166 3.53 0.68 -27.21
C VAL A 166 4.90 0.93 -26.60
N PHE A 167 5.38 0.05 -25.75
CA PHE A 167 6.69 0.22 -25.13
C PHE A 167 7.82 0.02 -26.14
N PRO A 168 8.84 0.92 -26.12
CA PRO A 168 9.99 0.82 -27.02
C PRO A 168 10.72 -0.52 -26.86
N GLU A 169 11.07 -1.16 -27.98
CA GLU A 169 11.82 -2.42 -27.93
C GLU A 169 13.17 -2.28 -27.21
N GLU A 170 13.85 -1.13 -27.35
CA GLU A 170 15.08 -0.85 -26.62
C GLU A 170 14.86 -0.93 -25.10
N MET A 171 13.72 -0.44 -24.60
CA MET A 171 13.37 -0.55 -23.17
C MET A 171 13.19 -2.00 -22.76
N LYS A 172 12.50 -2.81 -23.56
CA LYS A 172 12.32 -4.24 -23.30
C LYS A 172 13.65 -5.01 -23.34
N GLU A 173 14.56 -4.65 -24.24
CA GLU A 173 15.90 -5.23 -24.31
C GLU A 173 16.72 -4.91 -23.05
N ARG A 174 16.70 -3.65 -22.59
CA ARG A 174 17.35 -3.25 -21.35
C ARG A 174 16.83 -4.06 -20.16
N LEU A 175 15.51 -4.20 -20.04
CA LEU A 175 14.90 -5.03 -19.00
C LEU A 175 15.36 -6.50 -19.07
N ARG A 176 15.38 -7.11 -20.27
CA ARG A 176 15.87 -8.49 -20.44
C ARG A 176 17.34 -8.66 -20.04
N ASN A 177 18.13 -7.61 -20.18
CA ASN A 177 19.53 -7.59 -19.80
C ASN A 177 19.76 -7.17 -18.35
N ASN A 178 18.68 -6.88 -17.57
CA ASN A 178 18.74 -6.35 -16.22
C ASN A 178 19.50 -5.02 -16.13
N GLU A 179 19.34 -4.15 -17.12
CA GLU A 179 20.01 -2.86 -17.21
C GLU A 179 19.04 -1.73 -16.84
N ASP A 180 19.48 -0.84 -15.94
CA ASP A 180 18.77 0.38 -15.64
C ASP A 180 18.83 1.35 -16.83
N ALA A 181 17.73 2.08 -17.07
CA ALA A 181 17.67 3.04 -18.14
C ALA A 181 16.58 4.11 -17.93
N ASP A 182 16.78 5.26 -18.59
CA ASP A 182 15.79 6.33 -18.66
C ASP A 182 15.29 6.45 -20.10
N PHE A 183 13.97 6.53 -20.26
CA PHE A 183 13.31 6.65 -21.56
C PHE A 183 12.38 7.85 -21.57
N THR A 184 12.27 8.49 -22.74
CA THR A 184 11.21 9.46 -23.03
C THR A 184 10.53 9.02 -24.31
N PHE A 185 9.23 8.76 -24.26
CA PHE A 185 8.48 8.32 -25.42
C PHE A 185 7.02 8.75 -25.33
N ARG A 186 6.37 8.77 -26.48
CA ARG A 186 4.94 9.02 -26.57
C ARG A 186 4.18 7.72 -26.49
N TYR A 187 3.35 7.60 -25.45
CA TYR A 187 2.46 6.48 -25.27
C TYR A 187 1.14 6.75 -26.00
N ASP A 188 0.81 5.88 -26.94
CA ASP A 188 -0.37 6.03 -27.81
C ASP A 188 -1.39 4.94 -27.47
N PHE A 189 -2.46 5.33 -26.78
CA PHE A 189 -3.50 4.40 -26.33
C PHE A 189 -4.20 3.68 -27.49
N SER A 190 -4.26 4.27 -28.68
CA SER A 190 -4.87 3.65 -29.86
C SER A 190 -4.14 2.38 -30.35
N LYS A 191 -2.87 2.22 -29.96
CA LYS A 191 -2.04 1.08 -30.37
C LYS A 191 -2.12 -0.12 -29.42
N LEU A 192 -2.83 0.00 -28.30
CA LEU A 192 -2.94 -1.06 -27.30
C LEU A 192 -3.76 -2.25 -27.79
N GLY A 193 -4.73 -2.04 -28.68
CA GLY A 193 -5.58 -3.12 -29.20
C GLY A 193 -6.24 -3.92 -28.10
N GLU A 194 -6.03 -5.24 -28.11
CA GLU A 194 -6.56 -6.17 -27.10
C GLU A 194 -5.64 -6.36 -25.87
N TYR A 195 -4.51 -5.63 -25.81
CA TYR A 195 -3.55 -5.76 -24.71
C TYR A 195 -4.16 -5.41 -23.36
N TYR A 196 -5.00 -4.37 -23.31
CA TYR A 196 -5.87 -4.07 -22.17
C TYR A 196 -7.33 -4.33 -22.54
N SER A 197 -7.97 -5.27 -21.88
CA SER A 197 -9.33 -5.72 -22.19
C SER A 197 -10.42 -4.64 -22.02
N ASN A 198 -10.17 -3.57 -21.25
CA ASN A 198 -11.13 -2.53 -20.91
C ASN A 198 -10.58 -1.10 -21.07
N ASN A 199 -9.57 -0.90 -21.94
CA ASN A 199 -8.98 0.42 -22.11
C ASN A 199 -9.99 1.43 -22.67
N LYS A 200 -10.35 2.44 -21.85
CA LYS A 200 -11.21 3.57 -22.22
C LYS A 200 -10.39 4.81 -22.59
N ALA A 201 -9.08 4.75 -22.45
CA ALA A 201 -8.20 5.88 -22.73
C ALA A 201 -8.07 6.11 -24.23
N GLU A 202 -8.13 7.36 -24.64
CA GLU A 202 -7.93 7.80 -26.01
C GLU A 202 -6.81 8.85 -26.06
N GLY A 203 -6.14 8.95 -27.22
CA GLY A 203 -5.10 9.94 -27.43
C GLY A 203 -3.70 9.45 -27.06
N THR A 204 -2.86 10.39 -26.68
CA THR A 204 -1.44 10.12 -26.39
C THR A 204 -0.98 10.87 -25.15
N ILE A 205 -0.02 10.30 -24.42
CA ILE A 205 0.69 10.96 -23.32
C ILE A 205 2.20 10.90 -23.57
N ASP A 206 2.92 11.98 -23.20
CA ASP A 206 4.37 12.02 -23.29
C ASP A 206 4.96 11.58 -21.93
N LEU A 207 5.53 10.37 -21.89
CA LEU A 207 6.06 9.76 -20.68
C LEU A 207 7.58 9.92 -20.59
N VAL A 208 8.03 10.27 -19.38
CA VAL A 208 9.41 10.00 -18.94
C VAL A 208 9.36 8.83 -17.98
N THR A 209 10.11 7.79 -18.30
CA THR A 209 10.10 6.52 -17.61
C THR A 209 11.50 6.19 -17.15
N LYS A 210 11.64 5.87 -15.85
CA LYS A 210 12.84 5.26 -15.31
C LYS A 210 12.59 3.78 -15.08
N VAL A 211 13.50 2.97 -15.60
CA VAL A 211 13.51 1.52 -15.43
C VAL A 211 14.65 1.16 -14.51
N THR A 212 14.38 0.38 -13.47
CA THR A 212 15.39 -0.06 -12.48
C THR A 212 15.19 -1.53 -12.18
N THR A 213 16.27 -2.30 -12.23
CA THR A 213 16.27 -3.70 -11.80
C THR A 213 16.50 -3.79 -10.29
N LEU A 214 15.61 -4.51 -9.60
CA LEU A 214 15.74 -4.78 -8.17
C LEU A 214 16.39 -6.15 -7.94
N TYR A 215 17.30 -6.21 -6.96
CA TYR A 215 18.08 -7.39 -6.66
C TYR A 215 17.82 -7.89 -5.24
N ASP A 216 17.92 -9.20 -5.03
CA ASP A 216 17.94 -9.80 -3.70
C ASP A 216 19.32 -9.61 -3.00
N GLU A 217 19.44 -10.12 -1.77
CA GLU A 217 20.68 -10.06 -0.97
C GLU A 217 21.87 -10.80 -1.64
N ASN A 218 21.59 -11.70 -2.58
CA ASN A 218 22.58 -12.46 -3.32
C ASN A 218 22.91 -11.85 -4.70
N HIS A 219 22.40 -10.63 -4.97
CA HIS A 219 22.55 -9.94 -6.25
C HIS A 219 21.88 -10.67 -7.43
N ASN A 220 20.82 -11.46 -7.19
CA ASN A 220 20.00 -11.99 -8.27
C ASN A 220 18.88 -11.00 -8.59
N PRO A 221 18.56 -10.76 -9.87
CA PRO A 221 17.43 -9.91 -10.23
C PRO A 221 16.12 -10.59 -9.81
N VAL A 222 15.28 -9.84 -9.10
CA VAL A 222 13.99 -10.34 -8.58
C VAL A 222 12.80 -9.63 -9.18
N ASN A 223 12.92 -8.32 -9.42
CA ASN A 223 11.84 -7.50 -9.94
C ASN A 223 12.40 -6.38 -10.85
N TYR A 224 11.50 -5.84 -11.68
CA TYR A 224 11.71 -4.58 -12.39
C TYR A 224 10.78 -3.53 -11.80
N LEU A 225 11.31 -2.35 -11.52
CA LEU A 225 10.58 -1.18 -11.09
C LEU A 225 10.55 -0.17 -12.23
N LEU A 226 9.34 0.25 -12.64
CA LEU A 226 9.14 1.32 -13.59
C LEU A 226 8.47 2.49 -12.89
N VAL A 227 9.01 3.69 -13.14
CA VAL A 227 8.47 4.93 -12.61
C VAL A 227 8.14 5.84 -13.79
N TYR A 228 6.89 6.29 -13.88
CA TYR A 228 6.37 7.10 -14.98
C TYR A 228 6.03 8.51 -14.53
N ALA A 229 6.49 9.50 -15.26
CA ALA A 229 6.05 10.88 -15.13
C ALA A 229 5.42 11.36 -16.45
N ASP A 230 4.20 11.89 -16.35
CA ASP A 230 3.55 12.56 -17.49
C ASP A 230 4.15 13.95 -17.66
N LYS A 231 4.65 14.22 -18.87
CA LYS A 231 5.18 15.53 -19.29
C LYS A 231 4.40 16.16 -20.42
N THR A 232 3.21 15.67 -20.71
CA THR A 232 2.39 16.12 -21.85
C THR A 232 2.17 17.64 -21.82
N GLU A 233 1.76 18.20 -20.68
CA GLU A 233 1.54 19.65 -20.54
C GLU A 233 2.83 20.45 -20.76
N THR A 234 3.95 19.99 -20.18
CA THR A 234 5.26 20.65 -20.33
C THR A 234 5.74 20.61 -21.78
N THR A 235 5.56 19.45 -22.44
CA THR A 235 5.92 19.27 -23.87
C THR A 235 5.08 20.17 -24.76
N VAL A 236 3.76 20.25 -24.53
CA VAL A 236 2.87 21.14 -25.28
C VAL A 236 3.24 22.61 -25.08
N ALA A 237 3.55 23.04 -23.85
CA ALA A 237 3.97 24.40 -23.58
C ALA A 237 5.28 24.75 -24.28
N TYR A 238 6.27 23.84 -24.23
CA TYR A 238 7.56 24.04 -24.89
C TYR A 238 7.41 24.14 -26.41
N ASN A 239 6.63 23.26 -27.05
CA ASN A 239 6.40 23.30 -28.50
C ASN A 239 5.71 24.61 -28.93
N LYS A 240 4.75 25.11 -28.13
CA LYS A 240 4.13 26.41 -28.41
C LYS A 240 5.12 27.57 -28.37
N ILE A 241 6.05 27.54 -27.40
CA ILE A 241 7.11 28.56 -27.33
C ILE A 241 7.98 28.51 -28.56
N GLN A 242 8.42 27.34 -28.98
CA GLN A 242 9.21 27.19 -30.22
C GLN A 242 8.47 27.68 -31.47
N GLU A 243 7.20 27.32 -31.61
CA GLU A 243 6.37 27.82 -32.74
C GLU A 243 6.29 29.35 -32.77
N PHE A 244 6.19 29.99 -31.58
CA PHE A 244 6.22 31.45 -31.48
C PHE A 244 7.60 32.03 -31.83
N GLU A 245 8.70 31.42 -31.37
CA GLU A 245 10.05 31.86 -31.71
C GLU A 245 10.30 31.79 -33.20
N GLU A 246 9.98 30.65 -33.85
CA GLU A 246 10.08 30.49 -35.30
C GLU A 246 9.23 31.52 -36.08
N PHE A 247 8.02 31.83 -35.59
CA PHE A 247 7.16 32.84 -36.19
C PHE A 247 7.77 34.23 -36.08
N PHE A 248 8.43 34.57 -34.98
CA PHE A 248 9.09 35.88 -34.82
C PHE A 248 10.40 35.99 -35.62
N GLU A 249 11.09 34.90 -35.93
CA GLU A 249 12.27 34.92 -36.78
C GLU A 249 11.92 35.11 -38.28
N LEU A 250 10.68 34.85 -38.69
CA LEU A 250 10.20 34.98 -40.04
C LEU A 250 9.64 36.38 -40.38
N ILE A 251 9.52 37.30 -39.44
CA ILE A 251 9.04 38.66 -39.57
C ILE A 251 10.19 39.65 -39.45
#